data_d99bd8e7c8500a613ceaaeca7c05fe15
#
_entry.id   d99bd8e7c8500a613ceaaeca7c05fe15
#
_cell.length_a   1.000
_cell.length_b   1.000
_cell.length_c   1.000
_cell.angle_alpha   90.00
_cell.angle_beta   90.00
_cell.angle_gamma   90.00
#
_symmetry.space_group_name_H-M   'P 1'
#
loop_
_entity.id
_entity.type
_entity.pdbx_description
1 polymer ?
#
loop_
_entity_poly.entity_id
_entity_poly.type
_entity_poly.pdbx_seq_one_letter_code
_entity_poly.pdbx_strand_id
1 'polypeptide(L)'
;DIVRASSSLPFVCPITYVDEVPMLDGGIVDSIPLQRAIADGCKRNVVVLTRNRGYRKDSKDIRIPSFVYRKYPKLREALSCRCAVYNEQLEMVERMEDEGKIVVIRPLKPVAVDRIEKDVQKLTEFYKEGYECAKALFSF
;
A
#
# COMPACT_ATOMS: atom_id res chain seq x y z
N ASP A 1 9.77 -1.27 18.13
CA ASP A 1 8.34 -1.66 18.21
C ASP A 1 7.49 -1.05 17.11
N ILE A 2 7.61 0.25 16.76
CA ILE A 2 6.82 0.93 15.71
C ILE A 2 6.97 0.23 14.35
N VAL A 3 8.19 -0.05 13.89
CA VAL A 3 8.46 -0.74 12.61
C VAL A 3 7.83 -2.14 12.60
N ARG A 4 7.92 -2.85 13.74
CA ARG A 4 7.27 -4.16 13.89
C ARG A 4 5.75 -4.05 13.81
N ALA A 5 5.16 -3.05 14.46
CA ALA A 5 3.72 -2.78 14.39
C ALA A 5 3.29 -2.48 12.96
N SER A 6 4.03 -1.61 12.26
CA SER A 6 3.76 -1.21 10.87
C SER A 6 3.82 -2.36 9.86
N SER A 7 4.50 -3.46 10.19
CA SER A 7 4.60 -4.68 9.36
C SER A 7 3.82 -5.88 9.91
N SER A 8 3.03 -5.69 10.96
CA SER A 8 2.21 -6.75 11.57
C SER A 8 0.95 -7.02 10.76
N LEU A 9 1.05 -7.96 9.80
CA LEU A 9 -0.06 -8.32 8.92
C LEU A 9 -1.21 -9.00 9.70
N PRO A 10 -2.48 -8.61 9.44
CA PRO A 10 -3.64 -9.29 10.00
C PRO A 10 -3.63 -10.78 9.66
N PHE A 11 -4.12 -11.60 10.56
CA PHE A 11 -4.22 -13.07 10.48
C PHE A 11 -2.86 -13.82 10.48
N VAL A 12 -1.76 -13.16 10.19
CA VAL A 12 -0.42 -13.77 10.10
C VAL A 12 0.43 -13.43 11.33
N CYS A 13 0.36 -12.17 11.76
CA CYS A 13 1.13 -11.66 12.89
C CYS A 13 0.23 -11.39 14.11
N PRO A 14 0.76 -11.52 15.33
CA PRO A 14 0.04 -11.06 16.52
C PRO A 14 -0.09 -9.53 16.50
N ILE A 15 -1.10 -9.02 17.23
CA ILE A 15 -1.21 -7.59 17.50
C ILE A 15 0.04 -7.13 18.26
N THR A 16 0.67 -6.08 17.78
CA THR A 16 1.85 -5.47 18.40
C THR A 16 1.40 -4.29 19.26
N TYR A 17 1.93 -4.20 20.48
CA TYR A 17 1.64 -3.07 21.36
C TYR A 17 2.77 -2.06 21.30
N VAL A 18 2.41 -0.80 21.07
CA VAL A 18 3.31 0.36 21.14
C VAL A 18 2.70 1.33 22.15
N ASP A 19 3.42 1.61 23.20
CA ASP A 19 2.95 2.44 24.33
C ASP A 19 1.56 1.99 24.82
N GLU A 20 1.41 0.68 25.02
CA GLU A 20 0.17 -0.01 25.45
C GLU A 20 -1.00 0.06 24.43
N VAL A 21 -0.81 0.70 23.29
CA VAL A 21 -1.82 0.78 22.22
C VAL A 21 -1.67 -0.41 21.27
N PRO A 22 -2.76 -1.20 21.05
CA PRO A 22 -2.72 -2.32 20.12
C PRO A 22 -2.68 -1.81 18.67
N MET A 23 -1.67 -2.25 17.91
CA MET A 23 -1.43 -1.82 16.55
C MET A 23 -1.25 -3.01 15.61
N LEU A 24 -1.58 -2.79 14.36
CA LEU A 24 -1.32 -3.66 13.20
C LEU A 24 -0.81 -2.83 12.03
N ASP A 25 -0.51 -3.49 10.91
CA ASP A 25 -0.05 -2.87 9.67
C ASP A 25 -0.97 -1.71 9.23
N GLY A 26 -0.38 -0.53 9.04
CA GLY A 26 -1.09 0.69 8.63
C GLY A 26 -1.75 0.59 7.27
N GLY A 27 -1.28 -0.29 6.38
CA GLY A 27 -1.89 -0.55 5.09
C GLY A 27 -3.28 -1.22 5.17
N ILE A 28 -3.81 -1.45 6.37
CA ILE A 28 -5.21 -1.85 6.57
C ILE A 28 -6.14 -0.67 6.31
N VAL A 29 -5.78 0.50 6.79
CA VAL A 29 -6.61 1.73 6.76
C VAL A 29 -6.09 2.77 5.77
N ASP A 30 -4.78 2.85 5.58
CA ASP A 30 -4.14 3.83 4.70
C ASP A 30 -2.93 3.19 3.99
N SER A 31 -3.20 2.57 2.85
CA SER A 31 -2.17 1.85 2.07
C SER A 31 -1.26 2.79 1.28
N ILE A 32 -1.74 3.99 0.92
CA ILE A 32 -1.01 5.01 0.17
C ILE A 32 -1.22 6.36 0.88
N PRO A 33 -0.43 6.69 1.92
CA PRO A 33 -0.69 7.80 2.84
C PRO A 33 -0.38 9.18 2.23
N LEU A 34 -0.76 9.42 0.97
CA LEU A 34 -0.54 10.67 0.26
C LEU A 34 -1.35 11.82 0.88
N GLN A 35 -2.60 11.57 1.25
CA GLN A 35 -3.44 12.60 1.90
C GLN A 35 -2.84 13.04 3.22
N ARG A 36 -2.28 12.10 3.98
CA ARG A 36 -1.61 12.40 5.24
C ARG A 36 -0.37 13.27 5.00
N ALA A 37 0.47 12.94 4.03
CA ALA A 37 1.64 13.74 3.68
C ALA A 37 1.26 15.17 3.28
N ILE A 38 0.20 15.34 2.50
CA ILE A 38 -0.33 16.67 2.12
C ILE A 38 -0.84 17.43 3.35
N ALA A 39 -1.59 16.78 4.22
CA ALA A 39 -2.11 17.38 5.45
C ALA A 39 -0.99 17.81 6.42
N ASP A 40 0.13 17.06 6.44
CA ASP A 40 1.33 17.39 7.20
C ASP A 40 2.17 18.51 6.55
N GLY A 41 1.72 19.09 5.43
CA GLY A 41 2.33 20.24 4.76
C GLY A 41 3.39 19.90 3.72
N CYS A 42 3.53 18.62 3.31
CA CYS A 42 4.44 18.24 2.24
C CYS A 42 3.95 18.80 0.90
N LYS A 43 4.67 19.79 0.36
CA LYS A 43 4.31 20.48 -0.90
C LYS A 43 4.71 19.70 -2.15
N ARG A 44 5.73 18.86 -2.07
CA ARG A 44 6.22 18.01 -3.16
C ARG A 44 6.14 16.56 -2.73
N ASN A 45 5.38 15.76 -3.47
CA ASN A 45 5.18 14.36 -3.13
C ASN A 45 5.62 13.47 -4.28
N VAL A 46 6.39 12.45 -3.96
CA VAL A 46 6.75 11.35 -4.86
C VAL A 46 6.09 10.09 -4.33
N VAL A 47 5.25 9.47 -5.13
CA VAL A 47 4.54 8.24 -4.78
C VAL A 47 5.18 7.07 -5.52
N VAL A 48 5.66 6.07 -4.78
CA VAL A 48 6.22 4.84 -5.36
C VAL A 48 5.19 3.73 -5.22
N LEU A 49 4.72 3.21 -6.33
CA LEU A 49 3.73 2.13 -6.39
C LEU A 49 4.38 0.84 -6.88
N THR A 50 3.92 -0.27 -6.34
CA THR A 50 4.35 -1.62 -6.74
C THR A 50 3.42 -2.26 -7.77
N ARG A 51 2.45 -1.51 -8.28
CA ARG A 51 1.48 -1.96 -9.29
C ARG A 51 1.43 -0.94 -10.44
N ASN A 52 1.18 -1.45 -11.65
CA ASN A 52 1.05 -0.63 -12.84
C ASN A 52 -0.20 0.27 -12.81
N ARG A 53 -0.24 1.27 -13.68
CA ARG A 53 -1.41 2.13 -13.84
C ARG A 53 -2.65 1.31 -14.22
N GLY A 54 -3.80 1.71 -13.69
CA GLY A 54 -5.08 1.04 -13.93
C GLY A 54 -5.29 -0.24 -13.11
N TYR A 55 -4.29 -0.67 -12.31
CA TYR A 55 -4.50 -1.77 -11.38
C TYR A 55 -5.59 -1.42 -10.37
N ARG A 56 -6.48 -2.39 -10.10
CA ARG A 56 -7.48 -2.31 -9.02
C ARG A 56 -7.49 -3.62 -8.26
N LYS A 57 -7.67 -3.54 -6.96
CA LYS A 57 -7.90 -4.74 -6.15
C LYS A 57 -9.31 -5.23 -6.34
N ASP A 58 -9.44 -6.53 -6.59
CA ASP A 58 -10.75 -7.17 -6.55
C ASP A 58 -11.34 -7.06 -5.15
N SER A 59 -12.57 -6.54 -5.09
CA SER A 59 -13.37 -6.51 -3.87
C SER A 59 -14.01 -7.88 -3.60
N LYS A 60 -13.21 -8.96 -3.63
CA LYS A 60 -13.72 -10.22 -3.09
C LYS A 60 -13.92 -9.98 -1.61
N ASP A 61 -15.18 -10.02 -1.19
CA ASP A 61 -15.58 -9.85 0.19
C ASP A 61 -14.73 -10.75 1.09
N ILE A 62 -13.80 -10.13 1.81
CA ILE A 62 -13.04 -10.84 2.83
C ILE A 62 -14.02 -11.10 3.97
N ARG A 63 -14.66 -12.28 3.93
CA ARG A 63 -15.53 -12.73 5.02
C ARG A 63 -14.67 -13.02 6.24
N ILE A 64 -14.66 -12.09 7.16
CA ILE A 64 -13.95 -12.24 8.44
C ILE A 64 -14.89 -13.00 9.38
N PRO A 65 -14.52 -14.20 9.84
CA PRO A 65 -15.32 -14.95 10.79
C PRO A 65 -15.67 -14.10 12.02
N SER A 66 -16.88 -14.26 12.57
CA SER A 66 -17.39 -13.39 13.65
C SER A 66 -16.54 -13.42 14.93
N PHE A 67 -15.85 -14.52 15.18
CA PHE A 67 -14.97 -14.67 16.35
C PHE A 67 -13.59 -14.01 16.19
N VAL A 68 -13.16 -13.79 14.91
CA VAL A 68 -11.86 -13.16 14.63
C VAL A 68 -11.97 -11.66 14.87
N TYR A 69 -11.05 -11.11 15.65
CA TYR A 69 -11.03 -9.69 16.04
C TYR A 69 -12.34 -9.19 16.66
N ARG A 70 -13.10 -10.08 17.37
CA ARG A 70 -14.38 -9.71 18.01
C ARG A 70 -14.26 -8.52 18.96
N LYS A 71 -13.11 -8.36 19.62
CA LYS A 71 -12.82 -7.23 20.51
C LYS A 71 -12.53 -5.92 19.76
N TYR A 72 -12.36 -5.97 18.45
CA TYR A 72 -11.93 -4.84 17.61
C TYR A 72 -12.89 -4.63 16.43
N PRO A 73 -14.13 -4.16 16.66
CA PRO A 73 -15.14 -4.03 15.60
C PRO A 73 -14.71 -3.08 14.48
N LYS A 74 -14.05 -1.96 14.80
CA LYS A 74 -13.51 -1.00 13.83
C LYS A 74 -12.42 -1.60 12.95
N LEU A 75 -11.59 -2.50 13.49
CA LEU A 75 -10.61 -3.22 12.68
C LEU A 75 -11.28 -4.15 11.69
N ARG A 76 -12.35 -4.81 12.06
CA ARG A 76 -13.12 -5.68 11.15
C ARG A 76 -13.74 -4.89 10.01
N GLU A 77 -14.32 -3.73 10.32
CA GLU A 77 -14.86 -2.80 9.32
C GLU A 77 -13.77 -2.33 8.35
N ALA A 78 -12.63 -1.85 8.86
CA ALA A 78 -11.48 -1.43 8.05
C ALA A 78 -10.98 -2.55 7.12
N LEU A 79 -10.88 -3.79 7.62
CA LEU A 79 -10.48 -4.93 6.82
C LEU A 79 -11.48 -5.24 5.68
N SER A 80 -12.78 -5.08 5.93
CA SER A 80 -13.82 -5.28 4.92
C SER A 80 -13.79 -4.21 3.83
N CYS A 81 -13.52 -2.95 4.19
CA CYS A 81 -13.47 -1.82 3.26
C CYS A 81 -12.10 -1.65 2.58
N ARG A 82 -11.09 -2.40 2.98
CA ARG A 82 -9.69 -2.20 2.56
C ARG A 82 -9.49 -2.11 1.05
N CYS A 83 -10.18 -2.94 0.28
CA CYS A 83 -10.02 -2.94 -1.18
C CYS A 83 -10.62 -1.68 -1.81
N ALA A 84 -11.78 -1.24 -1.33
CA ALA A 84 -12.43 -0.03 -1.80
C ALA A 84 -11.55 1.21 -1.48
N VAL A 85 -11.12 1.34 -0.23
CA VAL A 85 -10.23 2.44 0.20
C VAL A 85 -8.94 2.48 -0.62
N TYR A 86 -8.31 1.33 -0.86
CA TYR A 86 -7.11 1.25 -1.69
C TYR A 86 -7.37 1.72 -3.13
N ASN A 87 -8.49 1.32 -3.72
CA ASN A 87 -8.83 1.72 -5.09
C ASN A 87 -9.13 3.21 -5.19
N GLU A 88 -9.83 3.79 -4.21
CA GLU A 88 -10.05 5.23 -4.10
C GLU A 88 -8.74 6.02 -3.99
N GLN A 89 -7.78 5.50 -3.19
CA GLN A 89 -6.44 6.10 -3.08
C GLN A 89 -5.70 6.06 -4.41
N LEU A 90 -5.78 4.95 -5.16
CA LEU A 90 -5.19 4.87 -6.50
C LEU A 90 -5.82 5.86 -7.48
N GLU A 91 -7.14 6.02 -7.48
CA GLU A 91 -7.83 7.01 -8.32
C GLU A 91 -7.39 8.44 -8.00
N MET A 92 -7.24 8.75 -6.71
CA MET A 92 -6.72 10.04 -6.30
C MET A 92 -5.28 10.25 -6.79
N VAL A 93 -4.41 9.25 -6.64
CA VAL A 93 -3.02 9.31 -7.11
C VAL A 93 -2.98 9.52 -8.62
N GLU A 94 -3.74 8.74 -9.39
CA GLU A 94 -3.80 8.86 -10.85
C GLU A 94 -4.29 10.24 -11.30
N ARG A 95 -5.32 10.78 -10.66
CA ARG A 95 -5.81 12.13 -10.94
C ARG A 95 -4.77 13.20 -10.62
N MET A 96 -4.12 13.14 -9.45
CA MET A 96 -3.12 14.14 -9.07
C MET A 96 -1.85 14.05 -9.94
N GLU A 97 -1.50 12.87 -10.43
CA GLU A 97 -0.44 12.68 -11.42
C GLU A 97 -0.80 13.35 -12.75
N ASP A 98 -2.01 13.12 -13.27
CA ASP A 98 -2.49 13.73 -14.52
C ASP A 98 -2.57 15.27 -14.42
N GLU A 99 -2.84 15.79 -13.23
CA GLU A 99 -2.82 17.23 -12.91
C GLU A 99 -1.38 17.79 -12.70
N GLY A 100 -0.35 16.95 -12.76
CA GLY A 100 1.05 17.33 -12.53
C GLY A 100 1.37 17.76 -11.10
N LYS A 101 0.53 17.43 -10.13
CA LYS A 101 0.69 17.80 -8.72
C LYS A 101 1.65 16.90 -7.94
N ILE A 102 1.86 15.69 -8.42
CA ILE A 102 2.74 14.69 -7.82
C ILE A 102 3.55 13.97 -8.89
N VAL A 103 4.64 13.36 -8.47
CA VAL A 103 5.43 12.43 -9.30
C VAL A 103 5.12 11.00 -8.87
N VAL A 104 4.86 10.12 -9.83
CA VAL A 104 4.57 8.72 -9.53
C VAL A 104 5.59 7.82 -10.22
N ILE A 105 6.21 6.94 -9.44
CA ILE A 105 7.09 5.87 -9.92
C ILE A 105 6.30 4.57 -9.80
N ARG A 106 6.11 3.88 -10.92
CA ARG A 106 5.38 2.61 -10.94
C ARG A 106 5.86 1.70 -12.07
N PRO A 107 5.63 0.38 -11.98
CA PRO A 107 5.86 -0.54 -13.09
C PRO A 107 5.04 -0.15 -14.32
N LEU A 108 5.62 -0.29 -15.50
CA LEU A 108 4.95 -0.01 -16.78
C LEU A 108 4.01 -1.15 -17.20
N LYS A 109 4.31 -2.37 -16.75
CA LYS A 109 3.57 -3.59 -17.08
C LYS A 109 2.94 -4.22 -15.82
N PRO A 110 1.91 -5.08 -15.98
CA PRO A 110 1.41 -5.87 -14.87
C PRO A 110 2.52 -6.68 -14.19
N VAL A 111 2.57 -6.58 -12.87
CA VAL A 111 3.63 -7.20 -12.07
C VAL A 111 3.37 -8.69 -11.92
N ALA A 112 4.34 -9.49 -12.36
CA ALA A 112 4.31 -10.96 -12.26
C ALA A 112 4.93 -11.51 -10.95
N VAL A 113 5.31 -10.62 -10.02
CA VAL A 113 5.93 -10.97 -8.74
C VAL A 113 4.86 -11.09 -7.67
N ASP A 114 4.82 -12.22 -6.99
CA ASP A 114 3.92 -12.49 -5.88
C ASP A 114 4.43 -11.91 -4.55
N ARG A 115 3.54 -11.87 -3.54
CA ARG A 115 3.86 -11.35 -2.20
C ARG A 115 4.97 -12.13 -1.49
N ILE A 116 5.12 -13.43 -1.79
CA ILE A 116 6.14 -14.33 -1.24
C ILE A 116 6.91 -14.96 -2.42
N GLU A 117 7.39 -14.11 -3.33
CA GLU A 117 8.20 -14.58 -4.46
C GLU A 117 9.58 -15.03 -3.98
N LYS A 118 10.04 -16.16 -4.51
CA LYS A 118 11.35 -16.75 -4.22
C LYS A 118 12.25 -16.82 -5.45
N ASP A 119 11.71 -16.56 -6.62
CA ASP A 119 12.46 -16.55 -7.87
C ASP A 119 13.32 -15.27 -7.93
N VAL A 120 14.63 -15.47 -7.76
CA VAL A 120 15.61 -14.38 -7.75
C VAL A 120 15.66 -13.66 -9.10
N GLN A 121 15.44 -14.37 -10.20
CA GLN A 121 15.46 -13.75 -11.52
C GLN A 121 14.30 -12.76 -11.69
N LYS A 122 13.07 -13.19 -11.35
CA LYS A 122 11.90 -12.30 -11.36
C LYS A 122 12.06 -11.09 -10.45
N LEU A 123 12.59 -11.29 -9.24
CA LEU A 123 12.88 -10.20 -8.31
C LEU A 123 13.90 -9.22 -8.87
N THR A 124 14.95 -9.73 -9.53
CA THR A 124 15.99 -8.91 -10.15
C THR A 124 15.45 -8.11 -11.33
N GLU A 125 14.62 -8.71 -12.16
CA GLU A 125 13.97 -8.04 -13.30
C GLU A 125 13.05 -6.91 -12.80
N PHE A 126 12.25 -7.19 -11.77
CA PHE A 126 11.36 -6.20 -11.17
C PHE A 126 12.13 -5.04 -10.52
N TYR A 127 13.25 -5.34 -9.84
CA TYR A 127 14.14 -4.32 -9.31
C TYR A 127 14.69 -3.41 -10.42
N LYS A 128 15.20 -4.00 -11.51
CA LYS A 128 15.73 -3.25 -12.66
C LYS A 128 14.67 -2.35 -13.29
N GLU A 129 13.45 -2.86 -13.49
CA GLU A 129 12.33 -2.08 -14.00
C GLU A 129 12.06 -0.85 -13.11
N GLY A 130 11.96 -1.05 -11.79
CA GLY A 130 11.76 0.04 -10.84
C GLY A 130 12.88 1.08 -10.87
N TYR A 131 14.13 0.63 -10.98
CA TYR A 131 15.30 1.49 -11.08
C TYR A 131 15.25 2.35 -12.37
N GLU A 132 14.99 1.74 -13.54
CA GLU A 132 14.91 2.46 -14.79
C GLU A 132 13.71 3.43 -14.83
N CYS A 133 12.56 3.07 -14.27
CA CYS A 133 11.42 3.97 -14.13
C CYS A 133 11.79 5.22 -13.31
N ALA A 134 12.47 5.04 -12.18
CA ALA A 134 12.90 6.16 -11.36
C ALA A 134 13.96 7.02 -12.06
N LYS A 135 14.95 6.39 -12.70
CA LYS A 135 16.01 7.07 -13.44
C LYS A 135 15.45 7.93 -14.58
N ALA A 136 14.46 7.43 -15.33
CA ALA A 136 13.83 8.19 -16.41
C ALA A 136 13.15 9.47 -15.93
N LEU A 137 12.61 9.47 -14.70
CA LEU A 137 11.93 10.63 -14.12
C LEU A 137 12.89 11.65 -13.49
N PHE A 138 14.06 11.20 -13.05
CA PHE A 138 15.06 12.02 -12.36
C PHE A 138 16.40 12.09 -13.10
N SER A 139 16.39 11.82 -14.44
CA SER A 139 17.59 12.01 -15.26
C SER A 139 17.98 13.48 -15.26
N PHE A 140 19.09 13.75 -14.60
CA PHE A 140 19.82 15.02 -14.65
C PHE A 140 20.78 15.02 -15.80
#